data_61a1eb3461eb7a1fb63babf080d6d7fb
#
_entry.id   61a1eb3461eb7a1fb63babf080d6d7fb
#
_cell.length_a   1.000
_cell.length_b   1.000
_cell.length_c   1.000
_cell.angle_alpha   90.00
_cell.angle_beta   90.00
_cell.angle_gamma   90.00
#
_symmetry.space_group_name_H-M   'P 1'
#
loop_
_entity.id
_entity.type
_entity.pdbx_description
1 polymer ?
#
loop_
_entity_poly.entity_id
_entity_poly.type
_entity_poly.pdbx_seq_one_letter_code
_entity_poly.pdbx_strand_id
1 'polypeptide(L)'
;MSSVAFINYKQVGLAFAEALATRNYDVAYAMTSRDYRESTTVKALQAAFETIVPVDWTTVGPIEVGETLADWPDKKPSDVGWAYVSVGGDVFSEAVTVVVTLEEGELRVRTVEFGRP
;
A
#
# COMPACT_ATOMS: atom_id res chain seq x y z
N MET A 1 0.85 -24.99 0.85
CA MET A 1 1.13 -24.16 0.49
C MET A 1 0.67 -23.20 0.65
N SER A 2 0.69 -22.68 0.66
CA SER A 2 0.65 -21.89 0.76
C SER A 2 0.17 -20.78 0.61
N SER A 3 0.60 -19.95 0.90
CA SER A 3 0.24 -18.60 0.82
C SER A 3 0.01 -18.20 -0.59
N VAL A 4 -0.89 -17.30 -0.78
CA VAL A 4 -1.10 -16.68 -2.07
C VAL A 4 0.14 -15.85 -2.37
N ALA A 5 0.85 -16.23 -3.41
CA ALA A 5 1.99 -15.46 -3.88
C ALA A 5 1.49 -14.40 -4.86
N PHE A 6 1.85 -13.16 -4.63
CA PHE A 6 1.56 -12.10 -5.60
C PHE A 6 2.55 -12.25 -6.76
N ILE A 7 2.04 -12.16 -7.98
CA ILE A 7 2.87 -12.35 -9.17
C ILE A 7 3.47 -11.04 -9.68
N ASN A 8 2.99 -9.90 -9.19
CA ASN A 8 3.59 -8.63 -9.58
C ASN A 8 3.29 -7.55 -8.54
N TYR A 9 4.04 -6.45 -8.64
CA TYR A 9 3.94 -5.37 -7.68
C TYR A 9 2.62 -4.61 -7.76
N LYS A 10 1.95 -4.66 -8.89
CA LYS A 10 0.64 -3.99 -9.02
C LYS A 10 -0.39 -4.68 -8.16
N GLN A 11 -0.35 -6.01 -8.12
CA GLN A 11 -1.26 -6.78 -7.26
C GLN A 11 -1.00 -6.50 -5.79
N VAL A 12 0.28 -6.37 -5.42
CA VAL A 12 0.64 -6.04 -4.04
C VAL A 12 0.09 -4.67 -3.66
N GLY A 13 0.30 -3.68 -4.53
CA GLY A 13 -0.20 -2.32 -4.28
C GLY A 13 -1.72 -2.29 -4.12
N LEU A 14 -2.43 -2.98 -5.01
CA LEU A 14 -3.89 -3.03 -4.95
C LEU A 14 -4.37 -3.73 -3.67
N ALA A 15 -3.80 -4.89 -3.35
CA ALA A 15 -4.19 -5.64 -2.16
C ALA A 15 -3.90 -4.87 -0.88
N PHE A 16 -2.78 -4.15 -0.84
CA PHE A 16 -2.42 -3.33 0.29
C PHE A 16 -3.44 -2.20 0.50
N ALA A 17 -3.77 -1.49 -0.58
CA ALA A 17 -4.75 -0.41 -0.51
C ALA A 17 -6.14 -0.94 -0.11
N GLU A 18 -6.52 -2.12 -0.63
CA GLU A 18 -7.80 -2.72 -0.27
C GLU A 18 -7.84 -3.11 1.20
N ALA A 19 -6.75 -3.63 1.74
CA ALA A 19 -6.68 -3.97 3.15
C ALA A 19 -6.86 -2.72 4.02
N LEU A 20 -6.23 -1.61 3.65
CA LEU A 20 -6.40 -0.35 4.36
C LEU A 20 -7.85 0.14 4.27
N ALA A 21 -8.43 0.10 3.06
CA ALA A 21 -9.78 0.60 2.82
C ALA A 21 -10.83 -0.20 3.59
N THR A 22 -10.60 -1.49 3.79
CA THR A 22 -11.50 -2.35 4.57
C THR A 22 -11.16 -2.35 6.06
N ARG A 23 -10.22 -1.50 6.47
CA ARG A 23 -9.78 -1.33 7.85
C ARG A 23 -9.12 -2.59 8.42
N ASN A 24 -8.53 -3.40 7.55
CA ASN A 24 -7.75 -4.59 7.93
C ASN A 24 -6.28 -4.21 8.09
N TYR A 25 -6.00 -3.40 9.11
CA TYR A 25 -4.66 -2.84 9.28
C TYR A 25 -3.61 -3.90 9.59
N ASP A 26 -3.99 -4.97 10.29
CA ASP A 26 -3.05 -6.06 10.58
C ASP A 26 -2.64 -6.77 9.29
N VAL A 27 -3.58 -6.97 8.36
CA VAL A 27 -3.29 -7.59 7.08
C VAL A 27 -2.37 -6.69 6.26
N ALA A 28 -2.69 -5.38 6.19
CA ALA A 28 -1.85 -4.43 5.47
C ALA A 28 -0.44 -4.41 6.06
N TYR A 29 -0.34 -4.33 7.38
CA TYR A 29 0.95 -4.26 8.07
C TYR A 29 1.80 -5.51 7.80
N ALA A 30 1.15 -6.68 7.74
CA ALA A 30 1.85 -7.93 7.46
C ALA A 30 2.43 -7.99 6.05
N MET A 31 1.94 -7.15 5.13
CA MET A 31 2.46 -7.08 3.77
C MET A 31 3.69 -6.17 3.64
N THR A 32 4.06 -5.48 4.70
CA THR A 32 5.19 -4.53 4.65
C THR A 32 6.53 -5.24 4.84
N SER A 33 7.59 -4.53 4.45
CA SER A 33 8.94 -5.06 4.61
C SER A 33 9.38 -5.02 6.07
N ARG A 34 10.46 -5.75 6.37
CA ARG A 34 11.02 -5.76 7.71
C ARG A 34 11.42 -4.36 8.15
N ASP A 35 12.08 -3.61 7.27
CA ASP A 35 12.52 -2.26 7.61
C ASP A 35 11.34 -1.36 7.95
N TYR A 36 10.25 -1.47 7.19
CA TYR A 36 9.05 -0.71 7.48
C TYR A 36 8.52 -1.01 8.87
N ARG A 37 8.43 -2.32 9.20
CA ARG A 37 7.88 -2.74 10.49
C ARG A 37 8.77 -2.39 11.67
N GLU A 38 10.08 -2.22 11.42
CA GLU A 38 11.00 -1.79 12.46
C GLU A 38 10.86 -0.31 12.77
N SER A 39 10.41 0.48 11.80
CA SER A 39 10.30 1.94 11.98
C SER A 39 8.88 2.43 12.19
N THR A 40 7.89 1.60 11.91
CA THR A 40 6.48 2.03 11.92
C THR A 40 5.61 0.95 12.55
N THR A 41 4.73 1.35 13.46
CA THR A 41 3.80 0.40 14.09
C THR A 41 2.51 0.30 13.29
N VAL A 42 1.71 -0.74 13.58
CA VAL A 42 0.40 -0.89 12.96
C VAL A 42 -0.51 0.29 13.31
N LYS A 43 -0.40 0.81 14.53
CA LYS A 43 -1.20 1.98 14.93
C LYS A 43 -0.80 3.22 14.17
N ALA A 44 0.50 3.38 13.88
CA ALA A 44 0.96 4.53 13.10
C ALA A 44 0.47 4.43 11.66
N LEU A 45 0.47 3.23 11.07
CA LEU A 45 -0.08 3.01 9.75
C LEU A 45 -1.56 3.36 9.71
N GLN A 46 -2.32 2.87 10.69
CA GLN A 46 -3.75 3.16 10.80
C GLN A 46 -4.00 4.66 10.91
N ALA A 47 -3.27 5.35 11.79
CA ALA A 47 -3.45 6.78 11.99
C ALA A 47 -3.16 7.56 10.71
N ALA A 48 -2.11 7.18 9.99
CA ALA A 48 -1.75 7.85 8.75
C ALA A 48 -2.83 7.68 7.69
N PHE A 49 -3.38 6.47 7.54
CA PHE A 49 -4.45 6.25 6.59
C PHE A 49 -5.71 7.00 6.97
N GLU A 50 -6.07 7.01 8.26
CA GLU A 50 -7.30 7.66 8.72
C GLU A 50 -7.20 9.18 8.68
N THR A 51 -6.00 9.71 8.51
CA THR A 51 -5.83 11.14 8.27
C THR A 51 -6.37 11.53 6.89
N ILE A 52 -6.24 10.66 5.89
CA ILE A 52 -6.74 10.95 4.54
C ILE A 52 -8.12 10.34 4.29
N VAL A 53 -8.46 9.25 4.98
CA VAL A 53 -9.77 8.61 4.86
C VAL A 53 -10.31 8.37 6.27
N PRO A 54 -11.01 9.37 6.83
CA PRO A 54 -11.56 9.25 8.20
C PRO A 54 -12.49 8.05 8.38
N VAL A 55 -12.55 7.54 9.60
CA VAL A 55 -13.30 6.32 9.89
C VAL A 55 -14.80 6.43 9.62
N ASP A 56 -15.34 7.63 9.67
CA ASP A 56 -16.77 7.82 9.39
C ASP A 56 -17.09 7.87 7.89
N TRP A 57 -16.08 7.83 7.05
CA TRP A 57 -16.27 7.67 5.61
C TRP A 57 -16.36 6.17 5.33
N THR A 58 -17.57 5.64 5.37
CA THR A 58 -17.80 4.20 5.37
C THR A 58 -17.78 3.56 3.99
N THR A 59 -18.05 4.34 2.94
CA THR A 59 -18.06 3.84 1.58
C THR A 59 -16.75 4.22 0.90
N VAL A 60 -15.91 3.23 0.70
CA VAL A 60 -14.60 3.41 0.06
C VAL A 60 -14.58 2.56 -1.19
N GLY A 61 -14.31 3.17 -2.31
CA GLY A 61 -14.21 2.52 -3.59
C GLY A 61 -14.64 3.46 -4.70
N PRO A 62 -14.30 3.16 -5.94
CA PRO A 62 -13.46 2.04 -6.35
C PRO A 62 -12.00 2.24 -5.95
N ILE A 63 -11.28 1.12 -5.87
CA ILE A 63 -9.85 1.15 -5.57
C ILE A 63 -9.16 0.62 -6.81
N GLU A 64 -8.32 1.46 -7.41
CA GLU A 64 -7.75 1.14 -8.71
C GLU A 64 -6.28 1.51 -8.77
N VAL A 65 -5.49 0.63 -9.39
CA VAL A 65 -4.09 0.95 -9.68
C VAL A 65 -4.08 1.95 -10.82
N GLY A 66 -3.51 3.11 -10.55
CA GLY A 66 -3.31 4.13 -11.57
C GLY A 66 -1.92 4.01 -12.18
N GLU A 67 -1.10 5.03 -11.99
CA GLU A 67 0.24 5.04 -12.56
C GLU A 67 1.15 4.03 -11.87
N THR A 68 2.01 3.36 -12.65
CA THR A 68 3.02 2.47 -12.11
C THR A 68 4.36 2.79 -12.77
N LEU A 69 5.44 2.58 -12.00
CA LEU A 69 6.78 2.83 -12.52
C LEU A 69 7.66 1.63 -12.21
N ALA A 70 8.44 1.21 -13.19
CA ALA A 70 9.44 0.17 -12.99
C ALA A 70 10.77 0.78 -12.55
N ASP A 71 10.96 2.09 -12.73
CA ASP A 71 12.16 2.80 -12.34
C ASP A 71 11.80 4.22 -11.91
N TRP A 72 12.51 4.75 -10.92
CA TRP A 72 12.32 6.11 -10.40
C TRP A 72 13.60 6.53 -9.66
N PRO A 73 13.79 7.84 -9.39
CA PRO A 73 15.07 8.34 -8.85
C PRO A 73 15.54 7.70 -7.54
N ASP A 74 14.63 7.38 -6.64
CA ASP A 74 14.98 6.85 -5.32
C ASP A 74 14.90 5.33 -5.23
N LYS A 75 14.80 4.67 -6.37
CA LYS A 75 14.71 3.21 -6.40
C LYS A 75 15.95 2.56 -5.80
N LYS A 76 15.73 1.59 -4.92
CA LYS A 76 16.81 0.79 -4.34
C LYS A 76 16.94 -0.53 -5.09
N PRO A 77 18.11 -1.22 -4.94
CA PRO A 77 18.36 -2.43 -5.75
C PRO A 77 17.32 -3.53 -5.61
N SER A 78 16.71 -3.67 -4.45
CA SER A 78 15.70 -4.72 -4.24
C SER A 78 14.30 -4.31 -4.67
N ASP A 79 14.11 -3.04 -4.99
CA ASP A 79 12.77 -2.55 -5.36
C ASP A 79 12.40 -3.05 -6.74
N VAL A 80 11.15 -3.46 -6.90
CA VAL A 80 10.65 -4.00 -8.16
C VAL A 80 9.60 -3.14 -8.82
N GLY A 81 8.96 -2.24 -8.10
CA GLY A 81 7.96 -1.38 -8.70
C GLY A 81 7.42 -0.33 -7.75
N TRP A 82 6.86 0.71 -8.35
CA TRP A 82 6.20 1.83 -7.69
C TRP A 82 4.78 1.86 -8.22
N ALA A 83 3.81 1.95 -7.34
CA ALA A 83 2.41 1.93 -7.74
C ALA A 83 1.63 3.01 -7.01
N TYR A 84 0.89 3.80 -7.78
CA TYR A 84 -0.06 4.78 -7.29
C TYR A 84 -1.44 4.14 -7.33
N VAL A 85 -2.07 3.98 -6.18
CA VAL A 85 -3.38 3.34 -6.08
C VAL A 85 -4.39 4.36 -5.62
N SER A 86 -5.40 4.63 -6.46
CA SER A 86 -6.43 5.57 -6.10
C SER A 86 -7.45 4.91 -5.18
N VAL A 87 -7.87 5.65 -4.16
CA VAL A 87 -8.87 5.22 -3.20
C VAL A 87 -9.94 6.30 -3.22
N GLY A 88 -11.06 5.99 -3.84
CA GLY A 88 -12.11 6.98 -4.03
C GLY A 88 -13.38 6.66 -3.25
N GLY A 89 -14.28 7.59 -3.24
CA GLY A 89 -15.62 7.46 -2.66
C GLY A 89 -16.50 8.53 -3.24
N ASP A 90 -17.71 8.65 -2.71
CA ASP A 90 -18.68 9.60 -3.25
C ASP A 90 -18.25 11.05 -3.10
N VAL A 91 -17.49 11.35 -2.05
CA VAL A 91 -17.16 12.73 -1.70
C VAL A 91 -15.65 12.96 -1.59
N PHE A 92 -14.82 11.97 -1.91
CA PHE A 92 -13.39 12.14 -1.78
C PHE A 92 -12.64 11.33 -2.83
N SER A 93 -11.40 11.72 -3.07
CA SER A 93 -10.48 10.98 -3.92
C SER A 93 -9.10 11.13 -3.29
N GLU A 94 -8.52 10.02 -2.86
CA GLU A 94 -7.22 9.99 -2.22
C GLU A 94 -6.35 8.93 -2.87
N ALA A 95 -5.12 8.84 -2.44
CA ALA A 95 -4.20 7.88 -3.04
C ALA A 95 -3.30 7.27 -1.98
N VAL A 96 -2.94 6.02 -2.25
CA VAL A 96 -1.91 5.30 -1.50
C VAL A 96 -0.83 4.95 -2.51
N THR A 97 0.37 5.47 -2.30
CA THR A 97 1.49 5.20 -3.20
C THR A 97 2.47 4.30 -2.47
N VAL A 98 2.82 3.18 -3.09
CA VAL A 98 3.70 2.20 -2.46
C VAL A 98 4.90 1.91 -3.34
N VAL A 99 6.03 1.62 -2.69
CA VAL A 99 7.18 1.01 -3.35
C VAL A 99 7.19 -0.45 -2.90
N VAL A 100 7.22 -1.35 -3.87
CA VAL A 100 7.24 -2.79 -3.60
C VAL A 100 8.65 -3.29 -3.81
N THR A 101 9.13 -4.06 -2.85
CA THR A 101 10.49 -4.59 -2.87
C THR A 101 10.44 -6.11 -2.78
N LEU A 102 11.51 -6.75 -3.24
CA LEU A 102 11.65 -8.21 -3.11
C LEU A 102 12.47 -8.48 -1.85
N GLU A 103 11.88 -9.23 -0.92
CA GLU A 103 12.51 -9.56 0.35
C GLU A 103 12.38 -11.05 0.60
N GLU A 104 13.48 -11.75 0.62
CA GLU A 104 13.52 -13.20 0.87
C GLU A 104 12.55 -13.96 -0.05
N GLY A 105 12.53 -13.57 -1.32
CA GLY A 105 11.68 -14.23 -2.32
C GLY A 105 10.24 -13.78 -2.35
N GLU A 106 9.87 -12.82 -1.51
CA GLU A 106 8.50 -12.33 -1.44
C GLU A 106 8.41 -10.85 -1.74
N LEU A 107 7.32 -10.45 -2.38
CA LEU A 107 7.06 -9.04 -2.65
C LEU A 107 6.47 -8.40 -1.39
N ARG A 108 7.07 -7.30 -0.96
CA ARG A 108 6.69 -6.58 0.25
C ARG A 108 6.59 -5.09 -0.02
N VAL A 109 5.77 -4.41 0.75
CA VAL A 109 5.65 -2.96 0.68
C VAL A 109 6.74 -2.33 1.53
N ARG A 110 7.66 -1.58 0.89
CA ARG A 110 8.78 -0.96 1.58
C ARG A 110 8.47 0.46 2.03
N THR A 111 7.77 1.23 1.21
CA THR A 111 7.36 2.59 1.58
C THR A 111 5.90 2.79 1.26
N VAL A 112 5.28 3.66 2.02
CA VAL A 112 3.88 4.04 1.85
C VAL A 112 3.80 5.55 1.94
N GLU A 113 3.21 6.19 0.93
CA GLU A 113 2.91 7.61 0.97
C GLU A 113 1.42 7.79 0.79
N PHE A 114 0.83 8.64 1.60
CA PHE A 114 -0.60 8.91 1.57
C PHE A 114 -0.87 10.29 1.01
N GLY A 115 -2.01 10.39 0.30
CA GLY A 115 -2.43 11.65 -0.27
C GLY A 115 -2.17 11.71 -1.75
N ARG A 116 -2.68 12.77 -2.39
CA ARG A 116 -2.50 12.98 -3.81
C ARG A 116 -1.10 13.54 -4.08
N PRO A 117 -0.51 13.13 -5.20
CA PRO A 117 0.81 13.65 -5.56
C PRO A 117 0.77 15.14 -5.85
#